data_b84f2c25e436a718544985fedb7a01e4
#
_entry.id   b84f2c25e436a718544985fedb7a01e4
#
_cell.length_a   1.000
_cell.length_b   1.000
_cell.length_c   1.000
_cell.angle_alpha   90.00
_cell.angle_beta   90.00
_cell.angle_gamma   90.00
#
_symmetry.space_group_name_H-M   'P 1'
#
loop_
_entity.id
_entity.type
_entity.pdbx_description
1 polymer ?
#
loop_
_entity_poly.entity_id
_entity_poly.type
_entity_poly.pdbx_seq_one_letter_code
_entity_poly.pdbx_strand_id
1 'polypeptide(L)'
;MGDAEAVSLDPQQRLILASTISLWNMASTAFRCQNSKYWATFFGMSRVEYPVTLQINSSELGPHYATGSHLSVTAGRVAFVLGLGGAASAIDTACSSSLVACMFARSWTLNDMNLIDKFSRTQPCAFACGINLTLCVLWSLACNAARMVSRDGRCKTFDRAADGYVRSEASGVLHLCGNALNVCTHDVSSPQRGIQIIAISSNQDGRSSALTAPNGPAQQDAIRSCLLICGVDPLQFST
;
A
#
# COMPACT_ATOMS: atom_id res chain seq x y z
N MET A 1 3.57 7.99 22.63
CA MET A 1 2.10 8.06 22.39
C MET A 1 1.42 7.81 23.72
N GLY A 2 0.58 8.72 24.17
CA GLY A 2 -0.20 8.57 25.41
C GLY A 2 -1.45 7.70 25.19
N ASP A 3 -2.05 7.19 26.28
CA ASP A 3 -3.20 6.31 26.20
C ASP A 3 -4.42 6.95 25.49
N ALA A 4 -4.68 8.22 25.77
CA ALA A 4 -5.77 8.97 25.14
C ALA A 4 -5.58 9.11 23.61
N GLU A 5 -4.36 9.31 23.15
CA GLU A 5 -4.02 9.32 21.72
C GLU A 5 -4.18 7.93 21.13
N ALA A 6 -3.70 6.90 21.80
CA ALA A 6 -3.77 5.52 21.31
C ALA A 6 -5.21 5.03 21.12
N VAL A 7 -6.13 5.40 22.00
CA VAL A 7 -7.57 5.05 21.89
C VAL A 7 -8.23 5.79 20.72
N SER A 8 -7.86 7.05 20.49
CA SER A 8 -8.42 7.87 19.41
C SER A 8 -7.86 7.50 18.02
N LEU A 9 -6.79 6.71 17.97
CA LEU A 9 -6.12 6.35 16.73
C LEU A 9 -6.89 5.26 15.98
N ASP A 10 -7.12 5.47 14.68
CA ASP A 10 -7.71 4.45 13.82
C ASP A 10 -6.92 3.14 13.94
N PRO A 11 -7.59 1.99 14.17
CA PRO A 11 -6.94 0.69 14.22
C PRO A 11 -6.04 0.40 13.02
N GLN A 12 -6.38 0.92 11.84
CA GLN A 12 -5.55 0.80 10.65
C GLN A 12 -4.21 1.53 10.82
N GLN A 13 -4.21 2.74 11.39
CA GLN A 13 -2.97 3.46 11.69
C GLN A 13 -2.10 2.71 12.72
N ARG A 14 -2.73 2.10 13.73
CA ARG A 14 -2.02 1.30 14.75
C ARG A 14 -1.34 0.08 14.15
N LEU A 15 -2.06 -0.66 13.30
CA LEU A 15 -1.54 -1.87 12.66
C LEU A 15 -0.39 -1.55 11.69
N ILE A 16 -0.55 -0.52 10.85
CA ILE A 16 0.51 -0.07 9.95
C ILE A 16 1.74 0.35 10.73
N LEU A 17 1.57 1.15 11.78
CA LEU A 17 2.68 1.62 12.60
C LEU A 17 3.44 0.45 13.23
N ALA A 18 2.73 -0.50 13.85
CA ALA A 18 3.32 -1.67 14.48
C ALA A 18 4.07 -2.54 13.46
N SER A 19 3.45 -2.84 12.31
CA SER A 19 4.06 -3.65 11.25
C SER A 19 5.28 -2.97 10.65
N THR A 20 5.21 -1.64 10.43
CA THR A 20 6.34 -0.89 9.87
C THR A 20 7.50 -0.80 10.85
N ILE A 21 7.24 -0.61 12.16
CA ILE A 21 8.30 -0.63 13.19
C ILE A 21 8.99 -1.98 13.23
N SER A 22 8.23 -3.08 13.21
CA SER A 22 8.80 -4.44 13.18
C SER A 22 9.70 -4.63 11.97
N LEU A 23 9.23 -4.24 10.79
CA LEU A 23 10.00 -4.35 9.55
C LEU A 23 11.21 -3.40 9.52
N TRP A 24 11.07 -2.18 10.06
CA TRP A 24 12.17 -1.23 10.24
C TRP A 24 13.30 -1.80 11.08
N ASN A 25 12.98 -2.43 12.22
CA ASN A 25 13.97 -3.03 13.08
C ASN A 25 14.73 -4.17 12.37
N MET A 26 14.03 -4.95 11.56
CA MET A 26 14.66 -5.98 10.73
C MET A 26 15.53 -5.39 9.61
N ALA A 27 15.00 -4.40 8.89
CA ALA A 27 15.67 -3.78 7.76
C ALA A 27 16.89 -2.95 8.19
N SER A 28 16.81 -2.18 9.26
CA SER A 28 17.91 -1.34 9.73
C SER A 28 19.13 -2.12 10.16
N THR A 29 18.94 -3.34 10.65
CA THR A 29 20.06 -4.25 11.00
C THR A 29 20.65 -4.91 9.77
N ALA A 30 19.82 -5.31 8.79
CA ALA A 30 20.26 -6.05 7.62
C ALA A 30 20.88 -5.13 6.54
N PHE A 31 20.32 -3.94 6.32
CA PHE A 31 20.70 -3.10 5.17
C PHE A 31 21.58 -1.91 5.53
N ARG A 32 21.85 -1.63 6.81
CA ARG A 32 22.65 -0.48 7.26
C ARG A 32 22.31 0.84 6.52
N CYS A 33 21.06 1.01 6.13
CA CYS A 33 20.57 2.26 5.56
C CYS A 33 20.60 3.35 6.65
N GLN A 34 21.76 3.95 6.86
CA GLN A 34 22.02 4.85 7.98
C GLN A 34 21.42 6.24 7.81
N ASN A 35 20.94 6.58 6.61
CA ASN A 35 20.42 7.92 6.36
C ASN A 35 18.90 7.91 6.16
N SER A 36 18.19 8.28 7.22
CA SER A 36 16.72 8.36 7.24
C SER A 36 16.12 9.32 6.20
N LYS A 37 16.92 10.26 5.67
CA LYS A 37 16.47 11.21 4.62
C LYS A 37 16.05 10.52 3.32
N TYR A 38 16.56 9.31 3.05
CA TYR A 38 16.29 8.57 1.82
C TYR A 38 15.23 7.48 2.00
N TRP A 39 14.55 7.47 3.14
CA TRP A 39 13.43 6.56 3.40
C TRP A 39 12.10 7.26 3.19
N ALA A 40 11.31 6.73 2.27
CA ALA A 40 9.96 7.20 1.97
C ALA A 40 8.89 6.25 2.52
N THR A 41 7.66 6.74 2.62
CA THR A 41 6.50 5.99 3.08
C THR A 41 5.32 6.21 2.15
N PHE A 42 4.82 5.15 1.51
CA PHE A 42 3.67 5.18 0.61
C PHE A 42 2.61 4.21 1.13
N PHE A 43 1.44 4.73 1.50
CA PHE A 43 0.38 3.95 2.12
C PHE A 43 -0.87 3.90 1.25
N GLY A 44 -1.22 2.70 0.79
CA GLY A 44 -2.48 2.42 0.11
C GLY A 44 -3.58 2.14 1.14
N MET A 45 -4.49 3.09 1.31
CA MET A 45 -5.62 2.98 2.22
C MET A 45 -6.80 3.76 1.64
N SER A 46 -7.89 3.09 1.34
CA SER A 46 -9.03 3.71 0.66
C SER A 46 -10.12 4.22 1.60
N ARG A 47 -10.11 3.82 2.88
CA ARG A 47 -11.17 4.19 3.80
C ARG A 47 -10.70 4.34 5.22
N VAL A 48 -11.30 5.33 5.89
CA VAL A 48 -11.19 5.58 7.31
C VAL A 48 -12.59 5.45 7.90
N GLU A 49 -12.95 4.24 8.32
CA GLU A 49 -14.29 3.94 8.86
C GLU A 49 -14.40 4.18 10.38
N TYR A 50 -13.27 4.20 11.09
CA TYR A 50 -13.22 4.35 12.54
C TYR A 50 -13.87 5.64 13.08
N PRO A 51 -13.72 6.82 12.44
CA PRO A 51 -14.39 8.03 12.86
C PRO A 51 -15.92 7.89 12.93
N VAL A 52 -16.51 7.21 11.95
CA VAL A 52 -17.95 6.96 11.92
C VAL A 52 -18.37 6.08 13.09
N THR A 53 -17.57 5.06 13.39
CA THR A 53 -17.80 4.17 14.54
C THR A 53 -17.70 4.92 15.86
N LEU A 54 -16.74 5.83 16.00
CA LEU A 54 -16.59 6.68 17.19
C LEU A 54 -17.78 7.63 17.34
N GLN A 55 -18.24 8.27 16.27
CA GLN A 55 -19.39 9.16 16.29
C GLN A 55 -20.70 8.46 16.68
N ILE A 56 -20.86 7.21 16.25
CA ILE A 56 -22.05 6.42 16.64
C ILE A 56 -22.03 6.08 18.13
N ASN A 57 -20.84 5.86 18.71
CA ASN A 57 -20.68 5.36 20.07
C ASN A 57 -20.39 6.45 21.12
N SER A 58 -19.98 7.66 20.71
CA SER A 58 -19.66 8.75 21.63
C SER A 58 -20.07 10.11 21.07
N SER A 59 -20.58 10.97 21.94
CA SER A 59 -20.98 12.33 21.59
C SER A 59 -19.83 13.35 21.58
N GLU A 60 -18.65 13.00 22.10
CA GLU A 60 -17.53 13.93 22.24
C GLU A 60 -16.32 13.48 21.40
N LEU A 61 -15.83 14.43 20.58
CA LEU A 61 -14.61 14.26 19.80
C LEU A 61 -13.41 14.74 20.63
N GLY A 62 -12.51 13.85 20.98
CA GLY A 62 -11.29 14.17 21.71
C GLY A 62 -10.28 14.96 20.84
N PRO A 63 -9.25 15.58 21.47
CA PRO A 63 -8.24 16.41 20.79
C PRO A 63 -7.43 15.66 19.74
N HIS A 64 -7.34 14.34 19.84
CA HIS A 64 -6.59 13.50 18.91
C HIS A 64 -7.42 12.96 17.73
N TYR A 65 -8.71 13.30 17.67
CA TYR A 65 -9.61 12.80 16.62
C TYR A 65 -9.12 13.12 15.21
N ALA A 66 -8.75 14.38 14.95
CA ALA A 66 -8.29 14.81 13.64
C ALA A 66 -7.03 14.03 13.19
N THR A 67 -6.02 13.94 14.05
CA THR A 67 -4.77 13.24 13.73
C THR A 67 -4.92 11.72 13.73
N GLY A 68 -5.86 11.19 14.51
CA GLY A 68 -6.17 9.76 14.56
C GLY A 68 -6.98 9.24 13.39
N SER A 69 -7.63 10.14 12.62
CA SER A 69 -8.67 9.77 11.65
C SER A 69 -8.36 10.17 10.20
N HIS A 70 -7.26 10.88 9.93
CA HIS A 70 -6.94 11.35 8.59
C HIS A 70 -5.94 10.47 7.86
N LEU A 71 -6.24 10.14 6.59
CA LEU A 71 -5.37 9.37 5.69
C LEU A 71 -3.96 9.98 5.59
N SER A 72 -3.88 11.28 5.38
CA SER A 72 -2.59 11.98 5.24
C SER A 72 -1.70 11.86 6.48
N VAL A 73 -2.30 11.77 7.65
CA VAL A 73 -1.56 11.62 8.92
C VAL A 73 -1.01 10.21 9.07
N THR A 74 -1.61 9.21 8.46
CA THR A 74 -1.13 7.81 8.55
C THR A 74 0.31 7.66 8.05
N ALA A 75 0.61 8.16 6.85
CA ALA A 75 1.96 8.12 6.29
C ALA A 75 2.92 9.03 7.07
N GLY A 76 2.47 10.25 7.39
CA GLY A 76 3.25 11.20 8.17
C GLY A 76 3.57 10.71 9.59
N ARG A 77 2.66 9.99 10.24
CA ARG A 77 2.89 9.42 11.59
C ARG A 77 4.01 8.39 11.59
N VAL A 78 4.05 7.51 10.60
CA VAL A 78 5.14 6.54 10.49
C VAL A 78 6.47 7.25 10.23
N ALA A 79 6.48 8.21 9.30
CA ALA A 79 7.67 9.02 9.03
C ALA A 79 8.14 9.77 10.29
N PHE A 80 7.22 10.36 11.05
CA PHE A 80 7.53 11.04 12.30
C PHE A 80 8.12 10.11 13.36
N VAL A 81 7.48 8.96 13.60
CA VAL A 81 7.92 8.02 14.65
C VAL A 81 9.28 7.40 14.34
N LEU A 82 9.56 7.12 13.06
CA LEU A 82 10.82 6.51 12.62
C LEU A 82 11.90 7.54 12.23
N GLY A 83 11.59 8.84 12.27
CA GLY A 83 12.51 9.90 11.87
C GLY A 83 12.87 9.86 10.39
N LEU A 84 11.93 9.47 9.51
CA LEU A 84 12.16 9.36 8.08
C LEU A 84 12.01 10.72 7.40
N GLY A 85 12.94 11.07 6.53
CA GLY A 85 12.97 12.38 5.86
C GLY A 85 12.62 12.33 4.37
N GLY A 86 12.27 11.17 3.82
CA GLY A 86 11.81 11.02 2.45
C GLY A 86 10.33 11.38 2.27
N ALA A 87 9.80 11.16 1.08
CA ALA A 87 8.39 11.42 0.78
C ALA A 87 7.46 10.59 1.66
N ALA A 88 6.36 11.19 2.11
CA ALA A 88 5.31 10.50 2.86
C ALA A 88 3.96 10.79 2.20
N SER A 89 3.28 9.76 1.71
CA SER A 89 2.01 9.92 0.99
C SER A 89 1.02 8.82 1.33
N ALA A 90 -0.22 9.21 1.56
CA ALA A 90 -1.36 8.31 1.59
C ALA A 90 -2.03 8.31 0.22
N ILE A 91 -2.37 7.13 -0.28
CA ILE A 91 -2.84 6.91 -1.64
C ILE A 91 -4.18 6.21 -1.57
N ASP A 92 -5.18 6.83 -2.18
CA ASP A 92 -6.50 6.24 -2.36
C ASP A 92 -6.82 6.12 -3.85
N THR A 93 -6.76 4.91 -4.35
CA THR A 93 -7.25 4.48 -5.66
C THR A 93 -8.18 3.28 -5.51
N ALA A 94 -8.96 3.27 -4.42
CA ALA A 94 -9.85 2.19 -4.03
C ALA A 94 -9.10 0.84 -3.88
N CYS A 95 -9.58 -0.23 -4.50
CA CYS A 95 -8.98 -1.56 -4.41
C CYS A 95 -7.54 -1.65 -4.92
N SER A 96 -7.09 -0.75 -5.78
CA SER A 96 -5.71 -0.71 -6.30
C SER A 96 -4.74 0.11 -5.44
N SER A 97 -5.18 0.72 -4.33
CA SER A 97 -4.37 1.65 -3.52
C SER A 97 -3.03 1.07 -3.09
N SER A 98 -2.99 -0.18 -2.64
CA SER A 98 -1.75 -0.84 -2.20
C SER A 98 -0.78 -1.10 -3.36
N LEU A 99 -1.30 -1.45 -4.53
CA LEU A 99 -0.44 -1.68 -5.71
C LEU A 99 0.12 -0.35 -6.25
N VAL A 100 -0.68 0.72 -6.23
CA VAL A 100 -0.21 2.07 -6.57
C VAL A 100 0.81 2.58 -5.54
N ALA A 101 0.65 2.27 -4.26
CA ALA A 101 1.68 2.54 -3.25
C ALA A 101 3.01 1.82 -3.56
N CYS A 102 2.95 0.57 -4.00
CA CYS A 102 4.14 -0.16 -4.47
C CYS A 102 4.78 0.49 -5.71
N MET A 103 3.98 1.03 -6.63
CA MET A 103 4.48 1.75 -7.80
C MET A 103 5.26 3.01 -7.40
N PHE A 104 4.70 3.83 -6.51
CA PHE A 104 5.42 5.01 -6.01
C PHE A 104 6.67 4.64 -5.22
N ALA A 105 6.62 3.60 -4.39
CA ALA A 105 7.77 3.12 -3.65
C ALA A 105 8.89 2.63 -4.59
N ARG A 106 8.53 1.90 -5.65
CA ARG A 106 9.50 1.48 -6.67
C ARG A 106 10.11 2.67 -7.41
N SER A 107 9.30 3.63 -7.86
CA SER A 107 9.80 4.85 -8.50
C SER A 107 10.74 5.64 -7.58
N TRP A 108 10.42 5.73 -6.30
CA TRP A 108 11.32 6.34 -5.32
C TRP A 108 12.66 5.60 -5.23
N THR A 109 12.63 4.28 -5.14
CA THR A 109 13.86 3.47 -5.00
C THR A 109 14.72 3.43 -6.25
N LEU A 110 14.16 3.73 -7.42
CA LEU A 110 14.88 3.87 -8.69
C LEU A 110 15.43 5.30 -8.92
N ASN A 111 15.28 6.20 -7.96
CA ASN A 111 15.65 7.62 -8.07
C ASN A 111 14.84 8.46 -9.07
N ASP A 112 13.74 7.93 -9.61
CA ASP A 112 12.90 8.68 -10.56
C ASP A 112 12.23 9.88 -9.90
N MET A 113 11.95 9.79 -8.59
CA MET A 113 11.29 10.83 -7.78
C MET A 113 12.24 11.54 -6.81
N ASN A 114 13.47 11.10 -6.71
CA ASN A 114 14.41 11.66 -5.74
C ASN A 114 15.24 12.78 -6.37
N LEU A 115 14.77 14.01 -6.20
CA LEU A 115 15.45 15.22 -6.69
C LEU A 115 16.57 15.71 -5.75
N ILE A 116 16.72 15.09 -4.58
CA ILE A 116 17.46 15.71 -3.47
C ILE A 116 18.96 15.49 -3.59
N ASP A 117 19.42 14.40 -4.15
CA ASP A 117 20.87 14.19 -4.28
C ASP A 117 21.25 13.07 -5.27
N LYS A 118 21.40 13.44 -6.53
CA LYS A 118 21.91 12.52 -7.56
C LYS A 118 23.37 12.07 -7.32
N PHE A 119 24.06 12.71 -6.39
CA PHE A 119 25.45 12.43 -6.05
C PHE A 119 25.62 11.59 -4.79
N SER A 120 24.54 11.32 -4.05
CA SER A 120 24.62 10.49 -2.86
C SER A 120 24.81 9.02 -3.24
N ARG A 121 25.78 8.37 -2.60
CA ARG A 121 25.96 6.92 -2.69
C ARG A 121 24.94 6.13 -1.85
N THR A 122 24.05 6.83 -1.15
CA THR A 122 23.03 6.21 -0.29
C THR A 122 21.87 5.75 -1.16
N GLN A 123 21.54 4.47 -1.07
CA GLN A 123 20.43 3.91 -1.82
C GLN A 123 19.09 4.33 -1.17
N PRO A 124 18.15 4.85 -1.97
CA PRO A 124 16.83 5.18 -1.46
C PRO A 124 16.06 3.90 -1.12
N CYS A 125 15.36 3.96 0.00
CA CYS A 125 14.48 2.90 0.48
C CYS A 125 13.06 3.44 0.63
N ALA A 126 12.08 2.55 0.60
CA ALA A 126 10.69 2.93 0.82
C ALA A 126 9.92 1.82 1.53
N PHE A 127 8.95 2.22 2.34
CA PHE A 127 7.87 1.36 2.77
C PHE A 127 6.68 1.53 1.83
N ALA A 128 6.18 0.42 1.31
CA ALA A 128 4.89 0.36 0.62
C ALA A 128 3.93 -0.45 1.49
N CYS A 129 2.82 0.15 1.84
CA CYS A 129 1.85 -0.47 2.74
C CYS A 129 0.49 -0.55 2.08
N GLY A 130 -0.27 -1.59 2.43
CA GLY A 130 -1.67 -1.71 2.11
C GLY A 130 -2.45 -2.16 3.34
N ILE A 131 -3.57 -1.53 3.61
CA ILE A 131 -4.44 -1.90 4.71
C ILE A 131 -5.90 -1.67 4.37
N ASN A 132 -6.73 -2.58 4.84
CA ASN A 132 -8.18 -2.42 4.90
C ASN A 132 -8.73 -3.15 6.12
N LEU A 133 -9.52 -2.45 6.92
CA LEU A 133 -10.36 -3.03 7.96
C LEU A 133 -11.82 -2.68 7.68
N THR A 134 -12.72 -3.56 8.08
CA THR A 134 -14.17 -3.39 7.95
C THR A 134 -14.74 -3.03 9.33
N LEU A 135 -14.70 -1.75 9.68
CA LEU A 135 -15.05 -1.25 11.01
C LEU A 135 -16.47 -0.69 11.09
N CYS A 136 -17.10 -0.42 9.95
CA CYS A 136 -18.43 0.17 9.89
C CYS A 136 -19.32 -0.62 8.94
N VAL A 137 -20.52 -0.99 9.44
CA VAL A 137 -21.53 -1.73 8.66
C VAL A 137 -22.10 -0.91 7.50
N LEU A 138 -22.15 0.42 7.63
CA LEU A 138 -22.77 1.30 6.62
C LEU A 138 -22.17 1.12 5.23
N TRP A 139 -20.85 0.95 5.15
CA TRP A 139 -20.21 0.72 3.87
C TRP A 139 -20.53 -0.66 3.28
N SER A 140 -20.63 -1.68 4.12
CA SER A 140 -21.05 -3.01 3.68
C SER A 140 -22.47 -2.99 3.12
N LEU A 141 -23.37 -2.25 3.77
CA LEU A 141 -24.73 -2.03 3.29
C LEU A 141 -24.77 -1.28 1.97
N ALA A 142 -23.93 -0.24 1.80
CA ALA A 142 -23.82 0.50 0.54
C ALA A 142 -23.34 -0.38 -0.62
N CYS A 143 -22.30 -1.20 -0.40
CA CYS A 143 -21.82 -2.16 -1.40
C CYS A 143 -22.88 -3.20 -1.76
N ASN A 144 -23.65 -3.67 -0.77
CA ASN A 144 -24.75 -4.60 -1.01
C ASN A 144 -25.88 -3.95 -1.82
N ALA A 145 -26.26 -2.72 -1.48
CA ALA A 145 -27.27 -1.96 -2.22
C ALA A 145 -26.86 -1.74 -3.67
N ALA A 146 -25.56 -1.50 -3.93
CA ALA A 146 -24.99 -1.38 -5.26
C ALA A 146 -24.79 -2.74 -5.98
N ARG A 147 -25.18 -3.85 -5.37
CA ARG A 147 -25.02 -5.22 -5.91
C ARG A 147 -23.57 -5.57 -6.24
N MET A 148 -22.61 -5.06 -5.46
CA MET A 148 -21.18 -5.30 -5.68
C MET A 148 -20.69 -6.55 -4.96
N VAL A 149 -21.36 -6.98 -3.89
CA VAL A 149 -20.96 -8.12 -3.07
C VAL A 149 -21.70 -9.39 -3.44
N SER A 150 -20.99 -10.51 -3.40
CA SER A 150 -21.55 -11.84 -3.63
C SER A 150 -22.56 -12.22 -2.54
N ARG A 151 -23.66 -12.86 -2.91
CA ARG A 151 -24.74 -13.25 -2.00
C ARG A 151 -24.38 -14.39 -1.08
N ASP A 152 -23.49 -15.28 -1.52
CA ASP A 152 -23.08 -16.46 -0.76
C ASP A 152 -21.68 -16.32 -0.12
N GLY A 153 -21.12 -15.10 -0.14
CA GLY A 153 -19.84 -14.82 0.50
C GLY A 153 -18.64 -15.45 -0.19
N ARG A 154 -18.68 -15.62 -1.51
CA ARG A 154 -17.58 -16.18 -2.31
C ARG A 154 -17.29 -15.33 -3.53
N CYS A 155 -16.01 -15.07 -3.82
CA CYS A 155 -15.58 -14.26 -4.97
C CYS A 155 -15.78 -14.95 -6.32
N LYS A 156 -15.80 -16.28 -6.41
CA LYS A 156 -16.01 -17.07 -7.64
C LYS A 156 -15.22 -16.53 -8.85
N THR A 157 -13.96 -16.20 -8.64
CA THR A 157 -13.10 -15.57 -9.66
C THR A 157 -12.98 -16.48 -10.89
N PHE A 158 -13.24 -15.94 -12.08
CA PHE A 158 -13.30 -16.64 -13.36
C PHE A 158 -14.38 -17.70 -13.46
N ASP A 159 -15.31 -17.77 -12.51
CA ASP A 159 -16.45 -18.70 -12.55
C ASP A 159 -17.62 -18.07 -13.33
N ARG A 160 -18.36 -18.91 -14.06
CA ARG A 160 -19.58 -18.50 -14.78
C ARG A 160 -20.66 -17.99 -13.81
N ALA A 161 -20.67 -18.45 -12.58
CA ALA A 161 -21.62 -18.05 -11.53
C ALA A 161 -21.15 -16.84 -10.71
N ALA A 162 -20.12 -16.10 -11.16
CA ALA A 162 -19.63 -14.91 -10.48
C ALA A 162 -20.75 -13.86 -10.37
N ASP A 163 -21.02 -13.40 -9.13
CA ASP A 163 -22.11 -12.49 -8.81
C ASP A 163 -21.68 -11.35 -7.87
N GLY A 164 -20.37 -11.15 -7.70
CA GLY A 164 -19.78 -10.11 -6.86
C GLY A 164 -18.53 -10.56 -6.13
N TYR A 165 -17.98 -9.67 -5.30
CA TYR A 165 -16.81 -9.95 -4.47
C TYR A 165 -17.18 -10.09 -3.00
N VAL A 166 -16.22 -10.55 -2.19
CA VAL A 166 -16.34 -10.59 -0.73
C VAL A 166 -15.41 -9.54 -0.13
N ARG A 167 -15.94 -8.76 0.79
CA ARG A 167 -15.11 -7.83 1.58
C ARG A 167 -14.24 -8.62 2.55
N SER A 168 -12.99 -8.21 2.67
CA SER A 168 -12.03 -8.83 3.58
C SER A 168 -11.15 -7.78 4.25
N GLU A 169 -10.43 -8.20 5.27
CA GLU A 169 -9.49 -7.38 6.02
C GLU A 169 -8.07 -7.89 5.79
N ALA A 170 -7.15 -6.97 5.65
CA ALA A 170 -5.73 -7.29 5.55
C ALA A 170 -4.88 -6.08 5.93
N SER A 171 -3.65 -6.34 6.40
CA SER A 171 -2.60 -5.36 6.57
C SER A 171 -1.28 -5.96 6.10
N GLY A 172 -0.56 -5.24 5.25
CA GLY A 172 0.73 -5.66 4.74
C GLY A 172 1.67 -4.49 4.55
N VAL A 173 2.95 -4.72 4.84
CA VAL A 173 4.02 -3.74 4.64
C VAL A 173 5.16 -4.40 3.89
N LEU A 174 5.60 -3.76 2.82
CA LEU A 174 6.78 -4.14 2.05
C LEU A 174 7.88 -3.11 2.28
N HIS A 175 9.11 -3.59 2.42
CA HIS A 175 10.32 -2.78 2.37
C HIS A 175 10.95 -2.94 0.98
N LEU A 176 11.11 -1.84 0.27
CA LEU A 176 11.76 -1.78 -1.04
C LEU A 176 13.08 -1.02 -0.92
N CYS A 177 14.12 -1.56 -1.57
CA CYS A 177 15.41 -0.89 -1.71
C CYS A 177 15.77 -0.74 -3.18
N GLY A 178 16.41 0.36 -3.54
CA GLY A 178 16.97 0.57 -4.87
C GLY A 178 18.18 -0.32 -5.13
N ASN A 179 18.40 -0.69 -6.40
CA ASN A 179 19.50 -1.51 -6.92
C ASN A 179 19.53 -2.96 -6.42
N ALA A 180 18.66 -3.78 -7.00
CA ALA A 180 18.76 -5.23 -6.92
C ALA A 180 20.06 -5.82 -7.54
N LEU A 181 20.84 -5.04 -8.31
CA LEU A 181 22.14 -5.48 -8.85
C LEU A 181 23.25 -5.50 -7.81
N ASN A 182 23.07 -4.80 -6.69
CA ASN A 182 23.93 -4.86 -5.53
C ASN A 182 23.12 -5.32 -4.31
N VAL A 183 22.49 -6.49 -4.42
CA VAL A 183 22.10 -7.23 -3.21
C VAL A 183 23.35 -7.27 -2.37
N CYS A 184 23.29 -6.69 -1.18
CA CYS A 184 24.38 -6.73 -0.22
C CYS A 184 24.82 -8.18 -0.09
N THR A 185 25.89 -8.53 -0.78
CA THR A 185 26.59 -9.81 -0.65
C THR A 185 27.31 -9.79 0.67
N HIS A 186 26.57 -9.81 1.74
CA HIS A 186 27.06 -10.16 3.05
C HIS A 186 26.59 -11.58 3.33
N ASP A 187 27.53 -12.48 3.13
CA ASP A 187 27.46 -13.90 3.34
C ASP A 187 26.88 -14.73 2.17
N VAL A 188 27.80 -15.33 1.42
CA VAL A 188 27.55 -16.27 0.32
C VAL A 188 26.86 -17.56 0.81
N SER A 189 26.70 -17.75 2.12
CA SER A 189 26.13 -18.93 2.74
C SER A 189 24.62 -18.87 2.97
N SER A 190 23.95 -17.71 2.75
CA SER A 190 22.50 -17.58 2.88
C SER A 190 21.91 -17.04 1.59
N PRO A 191 21.24 -17.86 0.76
CA PRO A 191 20.50 -17.37 -0.39
C PRO A 191 19.20 -16.72 0.06
N GLN A 192 19.25 -15.54 0.66
CA GLN A 192 18.08 -14.68 0.74
C GLN A 192 17.82 -14.13 -0.67
N ARG A 193 17.17 -14.93 -1.49
CA ARG A 193 16.60 -14.47 -2.76
C ARG A 193 15.46 -13.52 -2.41
N GLY A 194 15.78 -12.24 -2.34
CA GLY A 194 14.76 -11.20 -2.19
C GLY A 194 13.78 -11.28 -3.36
N ILE A 195 12.52 -10.99 -3.10
CA ILE A 195 11.52 -10.82 -4.16
C ILE A 195 11.84 -9.53 -4.90
N GLN A 196 11.87 -9.60 -6.23
CA GLN A 196 12.15 -8.43 -7.07
C GLN A 196 10.87 -8.00 -7.79
N ILE A 197 10.55 -6.71 -7.71
CA ILE A 197 9.51 -6.10 -8.56
C ILE A 197 10.19 -5.66 -9.86
N ILE A 198 10.07 -6.48 -10.90
CA ILE A 198 10.71 -6.25 -12.20
C ILE A 198 10.05 -5.08 -12.92
N ALA A 199 8.71 -5.06 -12.96
CA ALA A 199 7.91 -4.01 -13.59
C ALA A 199 6.61 -3.78 -12.83
N ILE A 200 6.08 -2.60 -12.97
CA ILE A 200 4.75 -2.23 -12.52
C ILE A 200 4.22 -1.15 -13.45
N SER A 201 2.96 -1.23 -13.83
CA SER A 201 2.30 -0.23 -14.66
C SER A 201 0.92 0.09 -14.12
N SER A 202 0.41 1.26 -14.45
CA SER A 202 -0.91 1.73 -14.10
C SER A 202 -1.50 2.51 -15.27
N ASN A 203 -2.78 2.32 -15.51
CA ASN A 203 -3.57 3.12 -16.43
C ASN A 203 -4.96 3.38 -15.87
N GLN A 204 -5.84 3.94 -16.66
CA GLN A 204 -7.23 4.19 -16.31
C GLN A 204 -8.15 3.58 -17.37
N ASP A 205 -9.32 3.10 -16.95
CA ASP A 205 -10.33 2.51 -17.85
C ASP A 205 -10.86 3.49 -18.91
N GLY A 206 -10.73 4.80 -18.66
CA GLY A 206 -11.23 5.83 -19.55
C GLY A 206 -12.75 5.77 -19.69
N ARG A 207 -13.24 6.04 -20.88
CA ARG A 207 -14.67 6.02 -21.18
C ARG A 207 -15.15 4.60 -21.44
N SER A 208 -15.69 3.94 -20.41
CA SER A 208 -16.37 2.66 -20.52
C SER A 208 -17.89 2.82 -20.74
N SER A 209 -18.64 1.73 -20.75
CA SER A 209 -20.11 1.76 -20.94
C SER A 209 -20.86 2.44 -19.79
N ALA A 210 -20.30 2.44 -18.58
CA ALA A 210 -20.80 3.13 -17.39
C ALA A 210 -19.64 3.41 -16.45
N LEU A 211 -19.81 4.36 -15.50
CA LEU A 211 -18.78 4.74 -14.53
C LEU A 211 -18.20 3.56 -13.74
N THR A 212 -19.01 2.56 -13.45
CA THR A 212 -18.65 1.36 -12.69
C THR A 212 -18.36 0.13 -13.56
N ALA A 213 -18.45 0.26 -14.88
CA ALA A 213 -18.21 -0.84 -15.80
C ALA A 213 -16.71 -0.96 -16.11
N PRO A 214 -16.10 -2.16 -15.97
CA PRO A 214 -14.71 -2.37 -16.30
C PRO A 214 -14.47 -2.28 -17.82
N ASN A 215 -13.26 -1.89 -18.20
CA ASN A 215 -12.82 -1.81 -19.58
C ASN A 215 -11.77 -2.89 -19.87
N GLY A 216 -12.17 -3.99 -20.51
CA GLY A 216 -11.28 -5.10 -20.84
C GLY A 216 -10.05 -4.70 -21.68
N PRO A 217 -10.18 -3.92 -22.77
CA PRO A 217 -9.05 -3.38 -23.52
C PRO A 217 -8.05 -2.61 -22.63
N ALA A 218 -8.52 -1.71 -21.76
CA ALA A 218 -7.64 -0.96 -20.87
C ALA A 218 -6.87 -1.88 -19.91
N GLN A 219 -7.50 -2.93 -19.37
CA GLN A 219 -6.82 -3.93 -18.54
C GLN A 219 -5.75 -4.70 -19.33
N GLN A 220 -6.05 -5.08 -20.58
CA GLN A 220 -5.05 -5.71 -21.45
C GLN A 220 -3.88 -4.77 -21.73
N ASP A 221 -4.11 -3.49 -21.92
CA ASP A 221 -3.06 -2.51 -22.18
C ASP A 221 -2.18 -2.30 -20.94
N ALA A 222 -2.73 -2.32 -19.72
CA ALA A 222 -1.94 -2.30 -18.49
C ALA A 222 -1.02 -3.52 -18.40
N ILE A 223 -1.53 -4.72 -18.72
CA ILE A 223 -0.72 -5.96 -18.72
C ILE A 223 0.38 -5.88 -19.80
N ARG A 224 0.04 -5.50 -21.04
CA ARG A 224 1.00 -5.36 -22.14
C ARG A 224 2.11 -4.35 -21.79
N SER A 225 1.74 -3.20 -21.22
CA SER A 225 2.70 -2.19 -20.79
C SER A 225 3.68 -2.74 -19.75
N CYS A 226 3.18 -3.50 -18.79
CA CYS A 226 4.02 -4.13 -17.77
C CYS A 226 4.99 -5.15 -18.39
N LEU A 227 4.51 -6.00 -19.32
CA LEU A 227 5.31 -6.99 -20.02
C LEU A 227 6.40 -6.32 -20.90
N LEU A 228 6.06 -5.24 -21.58
CA LEU A 228 7.02 -4.46 -22.37
C LEU A 228 8.13 -3.85 -21.51
N ILE A 229 7.76 -3.29 -20.34
CA ILE A 229 8.73 -2.70 -19.39
C ILE A 229 9.71 -3.75 -18.88
N CYS A 230 9.22 -4.95 -18.57
CA CYS A 230 10.09 -6.01 -18.04
C CYS A 230 10.82 -6.83 -19.11
N GLY A 231 10.44 -6.71 -20.39
CA GLY A 231 11.04 -7.47 -21.48
C GLY A 231 10.79 -8.98 -21.39
N VAL A 232 9.74 -9.43 -20.71
CA VAL A 232 9.42 -10.84 -20.49
C VAL A 232 8.32 -11.28 -21.46
N ASP A 233 8.55 -12.40 -22.13
CA ASP A 233 7.52 -13.08 -22.92
C ASP A 233 6.48 -13.72 -21.98
N PRO A 234 5.16 -13.49 -22.19
CA PRO A 234 4.12 -14.15 -21.42
C PRO A 234 4.23 -15.67 -21.33
N LEU A 235 4.79 -16.31 -22.35
CA LEU A 235 5.00 -17.77 -22.39
C LEU A 235 6.14 -18.24 -21.47
N GLN A 236 6.94 -17.34 -20.93
CA GLN A 236 8.02 -17.66 -20.00
C GLN A 236 7.58 -17.71 -18.54
N PHE A 237 6.33 -17.34 -18.24
CA PHE A 237 5.78 -17.54 -16.91
C PHE A 237 5.47 -19.03 -16.72
N SER A 238 6.32 -19.72 -15.95
CA SER A 238 6.01 -21.07 -15.50
C SER A 238 4.92 -20.98 -14.41
N THR A 239 3.88 -21.74 -14.58
CA THR A 239 2.83 -21.99 -13.57
C THR A 239 3.36 -22.81 -12.40
#